data_f9eddfc88199ecc41eaa100e94e5a255
#
_entry.id   f9eddfc88199ecc41eaa100e94e5a255
#
_cell.length_a   1.000
_cell.length_b   1.000
_cell.length_c   1.000
_cell.angle_alpha   90.00
_cell.angle_beta   90.00
_cell.angle_gamma   90.00
#
_symmetry.space_group_name_H-M   'P 1'
#
loop_
_entity.id
_entity.type
_entity.pdbx_description
1 polymer ?
#
loop_
_entity_poly.entity_id
_entity_poly.type
_entity_poly.pdbx_seq_one_letter_code
_entity_poly.pdbx_strand_id
1 'polypeptide(L)'
;MARSTVEPGHGDELPASMGTRPFWEAVAQGTVDVAVRIYEALAASQRDVVLEESSRASASARVTLVSVLRRARDFAGAARVLEVDGAAAEVAQLHEQAGALLPAAEAWLRAGEPARAAAAFERGGALERALSLYESLQAREAMARCLTRLRRPMEAAAVYRELGNPHAELESLRAVSPDIAVARREAVLRMSALLDAQGESWRALVLLADALQEPELRGDIALQAEHTRLLRHLNLNGGPSVEPARAPPPPPPDGYEYLKAIPLFGELSLVDMKDLYQLARPVQFAQGATVLEKGAPGSGLLVLLEGTVDVLAGPGPGARLLNTLGPGAFIGEVSLILDGDTSAQVCARTDVRALRVTRVDFQHYLDTHEAAALRILRLFTEKLAERVRALSA
;
A
#
# COMPACT_ATOMS: atom_id res chain seq x y z
N MET A 1 50.75 -70.10 -33.24
CA MET A 1 51.22 -69.09 -32.33
C MET A 1 51.17 -67.74 -32.99
N ALA A 2 50.04 -66.99 -32.87
CA ALA A 2 49.93 -65.65 -33.40
C ALA A 2 49.91 -64.70 -32.19
N ARG A 3 50.88 -63.87 -32.00
CA ARG A 3 51.01 -62.84 -31.05
C ARG A 3 50.06 -61.67 -31.44
N SER A 4 48.97 -61.46 -30.68
CA SER A 4 48.17 -60.29 -30.81
C SER A 4 48.94 -59.10 -30.19
N THR A 5 49.34 -58.16 -31.02
CA THR A 5 49.87 -56.87 -30.60
C THR A 5 48.66 -55.99 -30.26
N VAL A 6 48.47 -55.77 -28.97
CA VAL A 6 47.58 -54.73 -28.47
C VAL A 6 48.24 -53.40 -28.78
N GLU A 7 47.61 -52.62 -29.68
CA GLU A 7 47.99 -51.23 -29.89
C GLU A 7 47.75 -50.42 -28.61
N PRO A 8 48.67 -49.54 -28.17
CA PRO A 8 48.44 -48.64 -27.05
C PRO A 8 47.38 -47.63 -27.42
N GLY A 9 46.34 -47.58 -26.55
CA GLY A 9 45.24 -46.64 -26.69
C GLY A 9 45.73 -45.21 -26.92
N HIS A 10 44.95 -44.47 -27.67
CA HIS A 10 45.10 -43.03 -27.89
C HIS A 10 45.29 -42.35 -26.51
N GLY A 11 46.49 -41.88 -26.23
CA GLY A 11 46.81 -41.05 -25.11
C GLY A 11 45.89 -39.80 -25.18
N ASP A 12 45.26 -39.48 -24.03
CA ASP A 12 44.52 -38.25 -23.83
C ASP A 12 45.42 -37.04 -24.25
N GLU A 13 45.33 -36.62 -25.51
CA GLU A 13 45.96 -35.38 -25.92
C GLU A 13 45.30 -34.23 -25.16
N LEU A 14 46.09 -33.55 -24.32
CA LEU A 14 45.63 -32.38 -23.60
C LEU A 14 45.19 -31.30 -24.59
N PRO A 15 44.03 -30.71 -24.43
CA PRO A 15 43.54 -29.64 -25.31
C PRO A 15 44.26 -28.32 -24.98
N ALA A 16 45.56 -28.25 -25.23
CA ALA A 16 46.36 -27.15 -24.71
C ALA A 16 47.04 -26.37 -25.86
N SER A 17 46.82 -25.07 -25.93
CA SER A 17 47.63 -24.13 -26.66
C SER A 17 48.95 -23.80 -25.93
N MET A 18 49.92 -23.18 -26.62
CA MET A 18 51.24 -22.89 -26.03
C MET A 18 51.16 -22.04 -24.73
N GLY A 19 50.14 -21.20 -24.58
CA GLY A 19 49.96 -20.31 -23.42
C GLY A 19 49.17 -20.93 -22.24
N THR A 20 48.40 -21.98 -22.47
CA THR A 20 47.55 -22.63 -21.45
C THR A 20 48.06 -24.01 -21.02
N ARG A 21 49.13 -24.49 -21.65
CA ARG A 21 49.70 -25.84 -21.42
C ARG A 21 50.01 -26.12 -19.93
N PRO A 22 50.72 -25.25 -19.19
CA PRO A 22 51.01 -25.50 -17.76
C PRO A 22 49.75 -25.65 -16.90
N PHE A 23 48.70 -24.92 -17.27
CA PHE A 23 47.41 -25.01 -16.61
C PHE A 23 46.78 -26.40 -16.83
N TRP A 24 46.71 -26.86 -18.08
CA TRP A 24 46.12 -28.15 -18.41
C TRP A 24 46.91 -29.34 -17.85
N GLU A 25 48.25 -29.22 -17.77
CA GLU A 25 49.08 -30.22 -17.08
C GLU A 25 48.75 -30.35 -15.62
N ALA A 26 48.52 -29.23 -14.90
CA ALA A 26 48.09 -29.21 -13.49
C ALA A 26 46.66 -29.77 -13.33
N VAL A 27 45.75 -29.48 -14.28
CA VAL A 27 44.38 -30.04 -14.28
C VAL A 27 44.42 -31.58 -14.49
N ALA A 28 45.21 -32.05 -15.43
CA ALA A 28 45.35 -33.47 -15.73
C ALA A 28 45.97 -34.27 -14.55
N GLN A 29 46.88 -33.64 -13.81
CA GLN A 29 47.49 -34.22 -12.61
C GLN A 29 46.55 -34.14 -11.38
N GLY A 30 45.39 -33.48 -11.47
CA GLY A 30 44.49 -33.32 -10.36
C GLY A 30 44.96 -32.34 -9.26
N THR A 31 46.00 -31.56 -9.53
CA THR A 31 46.60 -30.62 -8.57
C THR A 31 45.81 -29.30 -8.56
N VAL A 32 44.60 -29.31 -7.96
CA VAL A 32 43.66 -28.22 -7.99
C VAL A 32 44.27 -26.92 -7.50
N ASP A 33 44.96 -26.91 -6.34
CA ASP A 33 45.52 -25.68 -5.76
C ASP A 33 46.61 -25.02 -6.63
N VAL A 34 47.37 -25.85 -7.42
CA VAL A 34 48.34 -25.34 -8.38
C VAL A 34 47.61 -24.75 -9.60
N ALA A 35 46.62 -25.46 -10.12
CA ALA A 35 45.80 -25.01 -11.22
C ALA A 35 45.06 -23.69 -10.93
N VAL A 36 44.54 -23.50 -9.69
CA VAL A 36 43.91 -22.23 -9.27
C VAL A 36 44.90 -21.08 -9.37
N ARG A 37 46.09 -21.22 -8.80
CA ARG A 37 47.11 -20.18 -8.84
C ARG A 37 47.51 -19.80 -10.26
N ILE A 38 47.66 -20.82 -11.15
CA ILE A 38 47.96 -20.59 -12.56
C ILE A 38 46.79 -19.86 -13.21
N TYR A 39 45.54 -20.28 -12.98
CA TYR A 39 44.33 -19.67 -13.54
C TYR A 39 44.19 -18.19 -13.14
N GLU A 40 44.41 -17.89 -11.87
CA GLU A 40 44.37 -16.52 -11.37
C GLU A 40 45.42 -15.61 -11.99
N ALA A 41 46.59 -16.17 -12.36
CA ALA A 41 47.67 -15.46 -13.03
C ALA A 41 47.46 -15.29 -14.55
N LEU A 42 46.53 -16.06 -15.17
CA LEU A 42 46.23 -15.91 -16.59
C LEU A 42 45.60 -14.60 -16.95
N ALA A 43 45.95 -14.03 -18.07
CA ALA A 43 45.24 -12.88 -18.66
C ALA A 43 43.83 -13.29 -19.07
N ALA A 44 42.92 -12.34 -19.16
CA ALA A 44 41.51 -12.60 -19.52
C ALA A 44 41.36 -13.37 -20.82
N SER A 45 42.12 -12.99 -21.85
CA SER A 45 42.12 -13.71 -23.16
C SER A 45 42.58 -15.15 -23.03
N GLN A 46 43.51 -15.45 -22.16
CA GLN A 46 43.99 -16.83 -21.92
C GLN A 46 42.94 -17.66 -21.15
N ARG A 47 42.20 -17.04 -20.24
CA ARG A 47 41.06 -17.68 -19.53
C ARG A 47 39.95 -18.05 -20.51
N ASP A 48 39.64 -17.17 -21.46
CA ASP A 48 38.67 -17.47 -22.53
C ASP A 48 39.13 -18.66 -23.38
N VAL A 49 40.43 -18.75 -23.73
CA VAL A 49 40.99 -19.91 -24.44
C VAL A 49 40.85 -21.20 -23.63
N VAL A 50 41.11 -21.16 -22.31
CA VAL A 50 40.90 -22.34 -21.43
C VAL A 50 39.47 -22.80 -21.48
N LEU A 51 38.49 -21.87 -21.44
CA LEU A 51 37.06 -22.21 -21.49
C LEU A 51 36.65 -22.78 -22.87
N GLU A 52 37.24 -22.32 -23.96
CA GLU A 52 37.03 -22.88 -25.29
C GLU A 52 37.67 -24.29 -25.44
N GLU A 53 38.85 -24.45 -24.91
CA GLU A 53 39.57 -25.73 -24.91
C GLU A 53 38.85 -26.79 -24.08
N SER A 54 38.09 -26.39 -23.04
CA SER A 54 37.37 -27.28 -22.15
C SER A 54 36.37 -28.20 -22.84
N SER A 55 35.81 -27.78 -23.98
CA SER A 55 34.89 -28.60 -24.78
C SER A 55 35.55 -29.86 -25.37
N ARG A 56 36.88 -29.85 -25.55
CA ARG A 56 37.68 -30.96 -26.06
C ARG A 56 38.31 -31.78 -24.95
N ALA A 57 38.23 -31.33 -23.71
CA ALA A 57 38.81 -32.01 -22.56
C ALA A 57 38.02 -33.28 -22.21
N SER A 58 38.71 -34.25 -21.59
CA SER A 58 38.05 -35.42 -21.03
C SER A 58 37.07 -35.07 -19.92
N ALA A 59 36.08 -35.91 -19.67
CA ALA A 59 35.10 -35.68 -18.60
C ALA A 59 35.77 -35.50 -17.21
N SER A 60 36.82 -36.27 -16.95
CA SER A 60 37.62 -36.16 -15.72
C SER A 60 38.32 -34.80 -15.62
N ALA A 61 38.92 -34.32 -16.71
CA ALA A 61 39.57 -33.01 -16.74
C ALA A 61 38.56 -31.88 -16.57
N ARG A 62 37.33 -31.99 -17.13
CA ARG A 62 36.24 -31.00 -16.91
C ARG A 62 35.81 -30.94 -15.48
N VAL A 63 35.62 -32.06 -14.77
CA VAL A 63 35.29 -32.10 -13.34
C VAL A 63 36.38 -31.39 -12.52
N THR A 64 37.64 -31.65 -12.78
CA THR A 64 38.76 -30.95 -12.12
C THR A 64 38.72 -29.44 -12.43
N LEU A 65 38.53 -29.08 -13.70
CA LEU A 65 38.45 -27.70 -14.18
C LEU A 65 37.29 -26.95 -13.44
N VAL A 66 36.11 -27.54 -13.34
CA VAL A 66 34.99 -26.95 -12.60
C VAL A 66 35.36 -26.67 -11.13
N SER A 67 36.10 -27.59 -10.50
CA SER A 67 36.59 -27.42 -9.15
C SER A 67 37.58 -26.25 -9.01
N VAL A 68 38.47 -26.11 -10.01
CA VAL A 68 39.42 -24.98 -10.12
C VAL A 68 38.66 -23.66 -10.28
N LEU A 69 37.71 -23.57 -11.21
CA LEU A 69 36.94 -22.36 -11.51
C LEU A 69 36.08 -21.92 -10.30
N ARG A 70 35.46 -22.87 -9.60
CA ARG A 70 34.70 -22.58 -8.37
C ARG A 70 35.62 -21.98 -7.29
N ARG A 71 36.83 -22.52 -7.09
CA ARG A 71 37.79 -21.99 -6.12
C ARG A 71 38.33 -20.63 -6.52
N ALA A 72 38.57 -20.42 -7.80
CA ALA A 72 38.96 -19.13 -8.39
C ALA A 72 37.79 -18.10 -8.42
N ARG A 73 36.59 -18.48 -7.97
CA ARG A 73 35.34 -17.69 -8.02
C ARG A 73 34.91 -17.28 -9.44
N ASP A 74 35.39 -17.98 -10.43
CA ASP A 74 34.89 -17.84 -11.83
C ASP A 74 33.68 -18.76 -12.02
N PHE A 75 32.55 -18.37 -11.39
CA PHE A 75 31.33 -19.18 -11.47
C PHE A 75 30.73 -19.19 -12.88
N ALA A 76 30.90 -18.11 -13.63
CA ALA A 76 30.42 -18.03 -15.02
C ALA A 76 31.20 -19.02 -15.94
N GLY A 77 32.52 -19.07 -15.76
CA GLY A 77 33.38 -20.05 -16.47
C GLY A 77 33.00 -21.48 -16.08
N ALA A 78 32.80 -21.75 -14.79
CA ALA A 78 32.37 -23.06 -14.29
C ALA A 78 31.03 -23.50 -14.89
N ALA A 79 30.07 -22.59 -15.03
CA ALA A 79 28.76 -22.85 -15.62
C ALA A 79 28.92 -23.26 -17.11
N ARG A 80 29.73 -22.50 -17.89
CA ARG A 80 29.99 -22.80 -19.31
C ARG A 80 30.58 -24.19 -19.50
N VAL A 81 31.50 -24.61 -18.63
CA VAL A 81 32.12 -25.95 -18.71
C VAL A 81 31.08 -27.04 -18.44
N LEU A 82 30.21 -26.87 -17.42
CA LEU A 82 29.20 -27.86 -17.09
C LEU A 82 28.01 -27.90 -18.06
N GLU A 83 27.78 -26.88 -18.86
CA GLU A 83 26.73 -26.89 -19.89
C GLU A 83 26.93 -28.06 -20.90
N VAL A 84 28.18 -28.43 -21.17
CA VAL A 84 28.53 -29.55 -22.03
C VAL A 84 28.06 -30.88 -21.47
N ASP A 85 28.07 -31.03 -20.16
CA ASP A 85 27.73 -32.29 -19.47
C ASP A 85 26.25 -32.41 -19.13
N GLY A 86 25.43 -31.40 -19.45
CA GLY A 86 23.97 -31.40 -19.26
C GLY A 86 23.53 -31.28 -17.81
N ALA A 87 24.41 -30.88 -16.89
CA ALA A 87 24.13 -30.71 -15.47
C ALA A 87 23.33 -29.42 -15.18
N ALA A 88 22.15 -29.29 -15.76
CA ALA A 88 21.37 -28.04 -15.80
C ALA A 88 21.13 -27.41 -14.41
N ALA A 89 20.89 -28.21 -13.37
CA ALA A 89 20.68 -27.70 -12.02
C ALA A 89 21.96 -27.08 -11.39
N GLU A 90 23.12 -27.70 -11.63
CA GLU A 90 24.40 -27.14 -11.17
C GLU A 90 24.77 -25.88 -11.95
N VAL A 91 24.57 -25.92 -13.27
CA VAL A 91 24.74 -24.73 -14.15
C VAL A 91 23.91 -23.56 -13.66
N ALA A 92 22.63 -23.79 -13.29
CA ALA A 92 21.77 -22.77 -12.75
C ALA A 92 22.32 -22.17 -11.45
N GLN A 93 22.78 -23.01 -10.52
CA GLN A 93 23.38 -22.56 -9.25
C GLN A 93 24.64 -21.71 -9.47
N LEU A 94 25.48 -22.12 -10.41
CA LEU A 94 26.69 -21.37 -10.75
C LEU A 94 26.37 -20.00 -11.39
N HIS A 95 25.38 -19.97 -12.25
CA HIS A 95 24.90 -18.68 -12.79
C HIS A 95 24.32 -17.77 -11.70
N GLU A 96 23.61 -18.31 -10.71
CA GLU A 96 23.15 -17.51 -9.56
C GLU A 96 24.33 -16.96 -8.74
N GLN A 97 25.36 -17.79 -8.49
CA GLN A 97 26.58 -17.37 -7.78
C GLN A 97 27.37 -16.32 -8.57
N ALA A 98 27.33 -16.39 -9.91
CA ALA A 98 27.89 -15.38 -10.79
C ALA A 98 27.06 -14.09 -10.88
N GLY A 99 25.85 -14.05 -10.31
CA GLY A 99 24.90 -12.94 -10.47
C GLY A 99 24.20 -12.90 -11.82
N ALA A 100 24.40 -13.91 -12.67
CA ALA A 100 23.81 -14.02 -14.00
C ALA A 100 22.40 -14.64 -13.91
N LEU A 101 21.43 -13.85 -13.41
CA LEU A 101 20.11 -14.35 -13.03
C LEU A 101 19.26 -14.84 -14.22
N LEU A 102 19.37 -14.21 -15.38
CA LEU A 102 18.62 -14.66 -16.56
C LEU A 102 19.14 -16.01 -17.11
N PRO A 103 20.46 -16.23 -17.33
CA PRO A 103 21.00 -17.55 -17.64
C PRO A 103 20.67 -18.61 -16.57
N ALA A 104 20.70 -18.23 -15.28
CA ALA A 104 20.32 -19.14 -14.20
C ALA A 104 18.86 -19.60 -14.35
N ALA A 105 17.92 -18.68 -14.64
CA ALA A 105 16.53 -18.99 -14.85
C ALA A 105 16.32 -19.97 -16.03
N GLU A 106 17.02 -19.76 -17.15
CA GLU A 106 16.97 -20.67 -18.30
C GLU A 106 17.50 -22.07 -17.93
N ALA A 107 18.58 -22.11 -17.18
CA ALA A 107 19.14 -23.39 -16.73
C ALA A 107 18.20 -24.10 -15.74
N TRP A 108 17.49 -23.36 -14.84
CA TRP A 108 16.47 -23.94 -13.98
C TRP A 108 15.29 -24.50 -14.77
N LEU A 109 14.88 -23.86 -15.89
CA LEU A 109 13.84 -24.43 -16.77
C LEU A 109 14.32 -25.75 -17.38
N ARG A 110 15.55 -25.81 -17.89
CA ARG A 110 16.11 -27.05 -18.40
C ARG A 110 16.26 -28.16 -17.36
N ALA A 111 16.47 -27.77 -16.09
CA ALA A 111 16.50 -28.68 -14.96
C ALA A 111 15.12 -29.19 -14.49
N GLY A 112 14.02 -28.67 -15.08
CA GLY A 112 12.66 -29.02 -14.65
C GLY A 112 12.23 -28.37 -13.33
N GLU A 113 12.87 -27.25 -12.94
CA GLU A 113 12.63 -26.53 -11.69
C GLU A 113 11.95 -25.15 -11.97
N PRO A 114 10.69 -25.14 -12.44
CA PRO A 114 10.03 -23.92 -12.88
C PRO A 114 9.85 -22.88 -11.76
N ALA A 115 9.69 -23.31 -10.50
CA ALA A 115 9.56 -22.40 -9.37
C ALA A 115 10.85 -21.60 -9.11
N ARG A 116 12.02 -22.27 -9.23
CA ARG A 116 13.32 -21.61 -9.11
C ARG A 116 13.59 -20.70 -10.31
N ALA A 117 13.21 -21.15 -11.50
CA ALA A 117 13.29 -20.34 -12.72
C ALA A 117 12.49 -19.05 -12.60
N ALA A 118 11.25 -19.13 -12.14
CA ALA A 118 10.39 -17.97 -11.91
C ALA A 118 11.02 -16.97 -10.92
N ALA A 119 11.55 -17.47 -9.80
CA ALA A 119 12.23 -16.62 -8.81
C ALA A 119 13.51 -15.96 -9.39
N ALA A 120 14.27 -16.68 -10.22
CA ALA A 120 15.44 -16.13 -10.87
C ALA A 120 15.07 -15.07 -11.93
N PHE A 121 14.01 -15.30 -12.72
CA PHE A 121 13.47 -14.28 -13.63
C PHE A 121 12.96 -13.04 -12.90
N GLU A 122 12.23 -13.21 -11.79
CA GLU A 122 11.75 -12.10 -10.97
C GLU A 122 12.91 -11.24 -10.47
N ARG A 123 13.96 -11.88 -9.91
CA ARG A 123 15.17 -11.20 -9.43
C ARG A 123 15.95 -10.55 -10.55
N GLY A 124 15.99 -11.20 -11.72
CA GLY A 124 16.65 -10.72 -12.92
C GLY A 124 15.90 -9.65 -13.69
N GLY A 125 14.67 -9.26 -13.23
CA GLY A 125 13.88 -8.21 -13.85
C GLY A 125 13.04 -8.65 -15.05
N ALA A 126 13.08 -9.92 -15.44
CA ALA A 126 12.24 -10.48 -16.51
C ALA A 126 10.83 -10.82 -15.98
N LEU A 127 10.13 -9.78 -15.52
CA LEU A 127 8.89 -9.91 -14.75
C LEU A 127 7.76 -10.60 -15.49
N GLU A 128 7.61 -10.37 -16.80
CA GLU A 128 6.56 -11.02 -17.62
C GLU A 128 6.80 -12.54 -17.70
N ARG A 129 8.05 -12.96 -17.85
CA ARG A 129 8.40 -14.38 -17.86
C ARG A 129 8.21 -15.03 -16.50
N ALA A 130 8.58 -14.32 -15.43
CA ALA A 130 8.31 -14.76 -14.07
C ALA A 130 6.82 -14.90 -13.80
N LEU A 131 6.01 -13.91 -14.23
CA LEU A 131 4.56 -13.92 -14.09
C LEU A 131 3.93 -15.14 -14.76
N SER A 132 4.27 -15.41 -16.03
CA SER A 132 3.75 -16.56 -16.77
C SER A 132 4.06 -17.90 -16.06
N LEU A 133 5.25 -18.04 -15.47
CA LEU A 133 5.61 -19.23 -14.72
C LEU A 133 4.83 -19.31 -13.41
N TYR A 134 4.69 -18.20 -12.67
CA TYR A 134 3.91 -18.16 -11.45
C TYR A 134 2.42 -18.45 -11.69
N GLU A 135 1.87 -18.02 -12.83
CA GLU A 135 0.52 -18.37 -13.27
C GLU A 135 0.37 -19.88 -13.44
N SER A 136 1.31 -20.52 -14.16
CA SER A 136 1.29 -21.98 -14.36
C SER A 136 1.43 -22.76 -13.04
N LEU A 137 2.14 -22.21 -12.08
CA LEU A 137 2.37 -22.77 -10.75
C LEU A 137 1.27 -22.41 -9.74
N GLN A 138 0.32 -21.54 -10.13
CA GLN A 138 -0.71 -20.97 -9.24
C GLN A 138 -0.12 -20.27 -7.99
N ALA A 139 1.06 -19.72 -8.12
CA ALA A 139 1.78 -19.03 -7.04
C ALA A 139 1.28 -17.58 -6.89
N ARG A 140 0.05 -17.41 -6.39
CA ARG A 140 -0.71 -16.16 -6.39
C ARG A 140 0.00 -14.99 -5.73
N GLU A 141 0.67 -15.20 -4.59
CA GLU A 141 1.42 -14.12 -3.92
C GLU A 141 2.57 -13.58 -4.79
N ALA A 142 3.28 -14.49 -5.46
CA ALA A 142 4.35 -14.11 -6.37
C ALA A 142 3.82 -13.42 -7.63
N MET A 143 2.67 -13.88 -8.15
CA MET A 143 1.95 -13.20 -9.26
C MET A 143 1.62 -11.75 -8.88
N ALA A 144 1.01 -11.54 -7.70
CA ALA A 144 0.62 -10.21 -7.23
C ALA A 144 1.83 -9.26 -7.12
N ARG A 145 2.97 -9.76 -6.59
CA ARG A 145 4.22 -8.99 -6.54
C ARG A 145 4.73 -8.61 -7.93
N CYS A 146 4.72 -9.57 -8.88
CA CYS A 146 5.13 -9.30 -10.26
C CYS A 146 4.22 -8.26 -10.94
N LEU A 147 2.89 -8.39 -10.79
CA LEU A 147 1.91 -7.47 -11.34
C LEU A 147 2.09 -6.04 -10.78
N THR A 148 2.35 -5.91 -9.49
CA THR A 148 2.65 -4.62 -8.84
C THR A 148 3.91 -3.98 -9.45
N ARG A 149 4.98 -4.75 -9.64
CA ARG A 149 6.23 -4.27 -10.28
C ARG A 149 6.05 -3.95 -11.76
N LEU A 150 5.17 -4.64 -12.46
CA LEU A 150 4.78 -4.38 -13.84
C LEU A 150 3.86 -3.18 -14.03
N ARG A 151 3.46 -2.53 -12.93
CA ARG A 151 2.48 -1.44 -12.94
C ARG A 151 1.13 -1.84 -13.57
N ARG A 152 0.66 -3.05 -13.24
CA ARG A 152 -0.66 -3.60 -13.61
C ARG A 152 -1.56 -3.66 -12.38
N PRO A 153 -1.96 -2.50 -11.81
CA PRO A 153 -2.56 -2.42 -10.48
C PRO A 153 -3.93 -3.08 -10.37
N MET A 154 -4.75 -3.03 -11.42
CA MET A 154 -6.07 -3.68 -11.41
C MET A 154 -5.96 -5.21 -11.31
N GLU A 155 -4.99 -5.78 -12.01
CA GLU A 155 -4.75 -7.22 -11.98
C GLU A 155 -4.13 -7.65 -10.65
N ALA A 156 -3.19 -6.86 -10.12
CA ALA A 156 -2.64 -7.08 -8.78
C ALA A 156 -3.74 -7.08 -7.72
N ALA A 157 -4.65 -6.09 -7.77
CA ALA A 157 -5.79 -6.00 -6.87
C ALA A 157 -6.72 -7.22 -6.97
N ALA A 158 -6.95 -7.73 -8.18
CA ALA A 158 -7.76 -8.94 -8.37
C ALA A 158 -7.13 -10.17 -7.69
N VAL A 159 -5.82 -10.35 -7.82
CA VAL A 159 -5.10 -11.44 -7.16
C VAL A 159 -5.10 -11.27 -5.64
N TYR A 160 -4.88 -10.06 -5.11
CA TYR A 160 -4.96 -9.81 -3.66
C TYR A 160 -6.36 -10.03 -3.08
N ARG A 161 -7.41 -9.77 -3.86
CA ARG A 161 -8.79 -10.11 -3.50
C ARG A 161 -8.97 -11.61 -3.31
N GLU A 162 -8.45 -12.40 -4.26
CA GLU A 162 -8.50 -13.87 -4.18
C GLU A 162 -7.70 -14.42 -2.99
N LEU A 163 -6.62 -13.74 -2.61
CA LEU A 163 -5.83 -14.05 -1.43
C LEU A 163 -6.48 -13.62 -0.10
N GLY A 164 -7.61 -12.89 -0.17
CA GLY A 164 -8.26 -12.36 1.03
C GLY A 164 -7.42 -11.29 1.76
N ASN A 165 -6.61 -10.54 1.03
CA ASN A 165 -5.78 -9.46 1.58
C ASN A 165 -6.33 -8.08 1.17
N PRO A 166 -7.30 -7.54 1.92
CA PRO A 166 -7.97 -6.28 1.57
C PRO A 166 -7.04 -5.07 1.63
N HIS A 167 -6.01 -5.10 2.48
CA HIS A 167 -5.05 -4.01 2.58
C HIS A 167 -4.19 -3.90 1.31
N ALA A 168 -3.62 -5.01 0.85
CA ALA A 168 -2.82 -5.03 -0.38
C ALA A 168 -3.69 -4.78 -1.63
N GLU A 169 -4.95 -5.23 -1.62
CA GLU A 169 -5.93 -4.90 -2.64
C GLU A 169 -6.14 -3.38 -2.71
N LEU A 170 -6.38 -2.73 -1.57
CA LEU A 170 -6.61 -1.28 -1.49
C LEU A 170 -5.38 -0.49 -1.99
N GLU A 171 -4.17 -0.87 -1.57
CA GLU A 171 -2.94 -0.23 -2.03
C GLU A 171 -2.74 -0.37 -3.55
N SER A 172 -3.06 -1.53 -4.10
CA SER A 172 -2.99 -1.76 -5.55
C SER A 172 -3.99 -0.88 -6.31
N LEU A 173 -5.23 -0.77 -5.82
CA LEU A 173 -6.26 0.06 -6.43
C LEU A 173 -5.93 1.57 -6.38
N ARG A 174 -5.25 2.03 -5.33
CA ARG A 174 -4.77 3.43 -5.25
C ARG A 174 -3.75 3.78 -6.33
N ALA A 175 -2.99 2.80 -6.80
CA ALA A 175 -2.00 2.99 -7.85
C ALA A 175 -2.60 3.07 -9.27
N VAL A 176 -3.92 2.94 -9.42
CA VAL A 176 -4.60 3.07 -10.73
C VAL A 176 -4.56 4.51 -11.18
N SER A 177 -4.02 4.74 -12.40
CA SER A 177 -3.91 6.07 -12.98
C SER A 177 -5.28 6.73 -13.20
N PRO A 178 -5.44 8.02 -12.87
CA PRO A 178 -6.66 8.76 -13.17
C PRO A 178 -6.93 8.92 -14.67
N ASP A 179 -5.89 8.83 -15.51
CA ASP A 179 -6.01 9.01 -16.97
C ASP A 179 -6.87 7.95 -17.67
N ILE A 180 -7.10 6.80 -17.00
CA ILE A 180 -7.91 5.70 -17.56
C ILE A 180 -9.25 5.66 -16.82
N ALA A 181 -10.20 6.49 -17.25
CA ALA A 181 -11.49 6.71 -16.59
C ALA A 181 -12.23 5.41 -16.19
N VAL A 182 -12.28 4.41 -17.07
CA VAL A 182 -12.99 3.15 -16.79
C VAL A 182 -12.31 2.39 -15.64
N ALA A 183 -11.00 2.21 -15.71
CA ALA A 183 -10.25 1.50 -14.67
C ALA A 183 -10.26 2.30 -13.34
N ARG A 184 -10.14 3.63 -13.43
CA ARG A 184 -10.22 4.53 -12.28
C ARG A 184 -11.56 4.45 -11.58
N ARG A 185 -12.68 4.51 -12.32
CA ARG A 185 -14.03 4.34 -11.79
C ARG A 185 -14.18 3.00 -11.04
N GLU A 186 -13.73 1.92 -11.69
CA GLU A 186 -13.83 0.57 -11.13
C GLU A 186 -13.00 0.44 -9.85
N ALA A 187 -11.81 1.01 -9.84
CA ALA A 187 -10.95 1.07 -8.67
C ALA A 187 -11.58 1.86 -7.52
N VAL A 188 -12.16 3.04 -7.79
CA VAL A 188 -12.83 3.88 -6.78
C VAL A 188 -14.04 3.16 -6.17
N LEU A 189 -14.90 2.56 -7.00
CA LEU A 189 -16.04 1.79 -6.51
C LEU A 189 -15.60 0.62 -5.63
N ARG A 190 -14.55 -0.08 -6.03
CA ARG A 190 -14.04 -1.21 -5.25
C ARG A 190 -13.38 -0.77 -3.95
N MET A 191 -12.60 0.31 -3.96
CA MET A 191 -12.02 0.91 -2.76
C MET A 191 -13.11 1.36 -1.79
N SER A 192 -14.16 2.01 -2.29
CA SER A 192 -15.33 2.39 -1.48
C SER A 192 -15.96 1.18 -0.79
N ALA A 193 -16.20 0.09 -1.52
CA ALA A 193 -16.77 -1.12 -0.96
C ALA A 193 -15.87 -1.79 0.09
N LEU A 194 -14.54 -1.76 -0.11
CA LEU A 194 -13.58 -2.29 0.87
C LEU A 194 -13.58 -1.47 2.16
N LEU A 195 -13.55 -0.15 2.06
CA LEU A 195 -13.59 0.75 3.21
C LEU A 195 -14.91 0.62 3.97
N ASP A 196 -16.03 0.53 3.26
CA ASP A 196 -17.36 0.33 3.88
C ASP A 196 -17.43 -1.01 4.64
N ALA A 197 -16.90 -2.08 4.06
CA ALA A 197 -16.82 -3.39 4.71
C ALA A 197 -15.92 -3.43 5.95
N GLN A 198 -14.94 -2.52 6.02
CA GLN A 198 -14.06 -2.34 7.19
C GLN A 198 -14.67 -1.42 8.26
N GLY A 199 -15.87 -0.90 8.05
CA GLY A 199 -16.52 0.07 8.94
C GLY A 199 -16.02 1.51 8.74
N GLU A 200 -15.21 1.76 7.72
CA GLU A 200 -14.65 3.08 7.39
C GLU A 200 -15.51 3.80 6.32
N SER A 201 -16.83 3.69 6.45
CA SER A 201 -17.80 4.22 5.47
C SER A 201 -17.63 5.71 5.18
N TRP A 202 -17.18 6.49 6.15
CA TRP A 202 -16.88 7.91 5.97
C TRP A 202 -15.68 8.15 5.04
N ARG A 203 -14.63 7.30 5.11
CA ARG A 203 -13.49 7.35 4.18
C ARG A 203 -13.92 6.97 2.78
N ALA A 204 -14.81 5.99 2.67
CA ALA A 204 -15.41 5.63 1.38
C ALA A 204 -16.18 6.81 0.77
N LEU A 205 -16.91 7.57 1.62
CA LEU A 205 -17.67 8.74 1.18
C LEU A 205 -16.75 9.87 0.68
N VAL A 206 -15.67 10.17 1.40
CA VAL A 206 -14.67 11.17 0.98
C VAL A 206 -14.01 10.74 -0.33
N LEU A 207 -13.59 9.49 -0.43
CA LEU A 207 -12.99 8.95 -1.65
C LEU A 207 -13.90 9.13 -2.88
N LEU A 208 -15.19 8.87 -2.73
CA LEU A 208 -16.17 9.05 -3.81
C LEU A 208 -16.39 10.54 -4.15
N ALA A 209 -16.43 11.40 -3.13
CA ALA A 209 -16.57 12.84 -3.33
C ALA A 209 -15.37 13.41 -4.10
N ASP A 210 -14.15 13.02 -3.74
CA ASP A 210 -12.93 13.43 -4.43
C ASP A 210 -12.90 12.93 -5.88
N ALA A 211 -13.23 11.65 -6.08
CA ALA A 211 -13.29 11.06 -7.42
C ALA A 211 -14.31 11.76 -8.33
N LEU A 212 -15.44 12.22 -7.81
CA LEU A 212 -16.44 12.98 -8.55
C LEU A 212 -15.97 14.41 -8.94
N GLN A 213 -14.88 14.91 -8.36
CA GLN A 213 -14.22 16.15 -8.79
C GLN A 213 -13.23 15.91 -9.95
N GLU A 214 -12.76 14.68 -10.14
CA GLU A 214 -11.89 14.34 -11.27
C GLU A 214 -12.62 14.61 -12.60
N PRO A 215 -12.01 15.30 -13.57
CA PRO A 215 -12.69 15.70 -14.81
C PRO A 215 -13.32 14.53 -15.58
N GLU A 216 -12.61 13.39 -15.59
CA GLU A 216 -12.98 12.18 -16.32
C GLU A 216 -14.12 11.39 -15.65
N LEU A 217 -14.33 11.60 -14.35
CA LEU A 217 -15.36 10.91 -13.54
C LEU A 217 -16.51 11.84 -13.14
N ARG A 218 -16.43 13.12 -13.50
CA ARG A 218 -17.47 14.10 -13.19
C ARG A 218 -18.80 13.68 -13.83
N GLY A 219 -19.82 13.49 -13.00
CA GLY A 219 -21.14 13.07 -13.45
C GLY A 219 -21.30 11.56 -13.67
N ASP A 220 -20.33 10.75 -13.27
CA ASP A 220 -20.48 9.29 -13.33
C ASP A 220 -21.63 8.81 -12.44
N ILE A 221 -22.62 8.17 -13.06
CA ILE A 221 -23.86 7.77 -12.40
C ILE A 221 -23.61 6.70 -11.32
N ALA A 222 -22.65 5.78 -11.54
CA ALA A 222 -22.37 4.71 -10.60
C ALA A 222 -21.71 5.24 -9.33
N LEU A 223 -20.74 6.17 -9.48
CA LEU A 223 -20.10 6.82 -8.34
C LEU A 223 -21.08 7.69 -7.56
N GLN A 224 -21.95 8.43 -8.26
CA GLN A 224 -23.01 9.24 -7.62
C GLN A 224 -24.01 8.37 -6.84
N ALA A 225 -24.41 7.24 -7.43
CA ALA A 225 -25.32 6.30 -6.78
C ALA A 225 -24.72 5.71 -5.49
N GLU A 226 -23.45 5.32 -5.55
CA GLU A 226 -22.74 4.78 -4.39
C GLU A 226 -22.49 5.84 -3.31
N HIS A 227 -22.10 7.04 -3.71
CA HIS A 227 -21.98 8.18 -2.79
C HIS A 227 -23.32 8.48 -2.08
N THR A 228 -24.43 8.48 -2.82
CA THR A 228 -25.77 8.67 -2.26
C THR A 228 -26.18 7.53 -1.33
N ARG A 229 -25.78 6.29 -1.66
CA ARG A 229 -26.02 5.11 -0.81
C ARG A 229 -25.33 5.28 0.54
N LEU A 230 -24.04 5.64 0.53
CA LEU A 230 -23.26 5.85 1.75
C LEU A 230 -23.78 7.04 2.57
N LEU A 231 -24.19 8.14 1.92
CA LEU A 231 -24.83 9.26 2.61
C LEU A 231 -26.09 8.83 3.39
N ARG A 232 -26.90 7.95 2.79
CA ARG A 232 -28.09 7.38 3.46
C ARG A 232 -27.69 6.43 4.59
N HIS A 233 -26.72 5.57 4.35
CA HIS A 233 -26.22 4.59 5.33
C HIS A 233 -25.70 5.28 6.58
N LEU A 234 -24.97 6.37 6.41
CA LEU A 234 -24.44 7.17 7.51
C LEU A 234 -25.48 8.14 8.13
N ASN A 235 -26.76 8.04 7.74
CA ASN A 235 -27.83 8.97 8.14
C ASN A 235 -27.51 10.47 7.89
N LEU A 236 -26.56 10.75 6.99
CA LEU A 236 -26.20 12.12 6.62
C LEU A 236 -27.28 12.78 5.76
N ASN A 237 -28.24 11.99 5.24
CA ASN A 237 -29.47 12.47 4.62
C ASN A 237 -30.66 12.56 5.58
N GLY A 238 -30.52 12.15 6.83
CA GLY A 238 -31.58 12.05 7.84
C GLY A 238 -31.63 13.22 8.81
N GLY A 239 -31.57 14.45 8.31
CA GLY A 239 -32.10 15.62 9.00
C GLY A 239 -33.42 16.02 8.34
N PRO A 240 -34.33 16.73 9.00
CA PRO A 240 -35.57 17.18 8.39
C PRO A 240 -35.27 17.95 7.12
N SER A 241 -35.86 17.52 6.00
CA SER A 241 -35.82 18.05 4.62
C SER A 241 -34.62 18.92 4.29
N VAL A 242 -33.67 18.33 3.53
CA VAL A 242 -32.63 19.13 2.87
C VAL A 242 -33.32 20.01 1.84
N GLU A 243 -33.48 21.27 2.17
CA GLU A 243 -33.68 22.31 1.17
C GLU A 243 -32.50 22.26 0.17
N PRO A 244 -32.75 22.50 -1.13
CA PRO A 244 -31.69 22.48 -2.16
C PRO A 244 -30.56 23.43 -1.76
N ALA A 245 -29.33 23.06 -2.11
CA ALA A 245 -28.09 23.75 -1.76
C ALA A 245 -28.26 25.26 -1.64
N ARG A 246 -28.52 25.71 -0.44
CA ARG A 246 -28.66 27.13 -0.15
C ARG A 246 -27.25 27.71 -0.14
N ALA A 247 -27.12 28.90 -0.73
CA ALA A 247 -25.88 29.66 -0.71
C ALA A 247 -25.22 29.65 0.67
N PRO A 248 -23.89 29.71 0.75
CA PRO A 248 -23.19 29.77 2.03
C PRO A 248 -23.86 30.84 2.93
N PRO A 249 -23.89 30.65 4.26
CA PRO A 249 -24.54 31.59 5.13
C PRO A 249 -23.95 32.98 4.88
N PRO A 250 -24.80 34.03 4.83
CA PRO A 250 -24.30 35.38 4.67
C PRO A 250 -23.27 35.67 5.77
N PRO A 251 -22.24 36.47 5.49
CA PRO A 251 -21.31 36.87 6.54
C PRO A 251 -22.08 37.44 7.71
N PRO A 252 -21.63 37.16 8.94
CA PRO A 252 -22.31 37.67 10.13
C PRO A 252 -22.40 39.20 10.08
N PRO A 253 -23.49 39.80 10.56
CA PRO A 253 -23.73 41.25 10.48
C PRO A 253 -22.61 42.09 11.07
N ASP A 254 -21.94 41.57 12.10
CA ASP A 254 -20.80 42.23 12.79
C ASP A 254 -19.42 41.77 12.25
N GLY A 255 -19.39 41.12 11.08
CA GLY A 255 -18.18 40.50 10.56
C GLY A 255 -17.77 39.24 11.32
N TYR A 256 -16.58 38.71 10.99
CA TYR A 256 -16.08 37.49 11.66
C TYR A 256 -15.49 37.73 13.05
N GLU A 257 -15.43 38.98 13.51
CA GLU A 257 -14.81 39.33 14.82
C GLU A 257 -15.56 38.68 15.99
N TYR A 258 -16.89 38.54 15.94
CA TYR A 258 -17.65 37.92 17.01
C TYR A 258 -17.33 36.42 17.14
N LEU A 259 -16.95 35.74 16.06
CA LEU A 259 -16.59 34.33 16.10
C LEU A 259 -15.31 34.09 16.92
N LYS A 260 -14.42 35.08 17.00
CA LYS A 260 -13.20 34.99 17.82
C LYS A 260 -13.48 34.81 19.31
N ALA A 261 -14.65 35.24 19.77
CA ALA A 261 -15.09 35.00 21.16
C ALA A 261 -15.46 33.54 21.45
N ILE A 262 -15.65 32.73 20.40
CA ILE A 262 -15.96 31.32 20.49
C ILE A 262 -14.61 30.54 20.49
N PRO A 263 -14.32 29.73 21.53
CA PRO A 263 -13.03 29.07 21.71
C PRO A 263 -12.53 28.31 20.47
N LEU A 264 -13.43 27.63 19.77
CA LEU A 264 -13.10 26.89 18.54
C LEU A 264 -12.55 27.80 17.43
N PHE A 265 -13.17 28.95 17.23
CA PHE A 265 -12.80 29.89 16.17
C PHE A 265 -11.67 30.82 16.61
N GLY A 266 -11.55 31.09 17.92
CA GLY A 266 -10.52 31.98 18.48
C GLY A 266 -9.09 31.50 18.25
N GLU A 267 -8.89 30.20 18.15
CA GLU A 267 -7.59 29.57 17.90
C GLU A 267 -7.21 29.55 16.41
N LEU A 268 -8.13 29.92 15.51
CA LEU A 268 -7.93 29.84 14.06
C LEU A 268 -7.42 31.17 13.49
N SER A 269 -6.69 31.08 12.37
CA SER A 269 -6.43 32.26 11.55
C SER A 269 -7.73 32.78 10.94
N LEU A 270 -7.74 34.05 10.51
CA LEU A 270 -8.94 34.62 9.88
C LEU A 270 -9.38 33.86 8.63
N VAL A 271 -8.42 33.32 7.87
CA VAL A 271 -8.68 32.52 6.67
C VAL A 271 -9.30 31.18 7.07
N ASP A 272 -8.64 30.43 7.95
CA ASP A 272 -9.13 29.14 8.44
C ASP A 272 -10.52 29.25 9.09
N MET A 273 -10.75 30.33 9.83
CA MET A 273 -12.05 30.61 10.45
C MET A 273 -13.16 30.84 9.42
N LYS A 274 -12.87 31.60 8.36
CA LYS A 274 -13.82 31.85 7.26
C LYS A 274 -14.15 30.54 6.55
N ASP A 275 -13.14 29.74 6.25
CA ASP A 275 -13.32 28.47 5.55
C ASP A 275 -14.15 27.50 6.36
N LEU A 276 -13.86 27.35 7.66
CA LEU A 276 -14.69 26.52 8.57
C LEU A 276 -16.12 27.06 8.70
N TYR A 277 -16.28 28.38 8.79
CA TYR A 277 -17.60 29.01 8.86
C TYR A 277 -18.44 28.79 7.62
N GLN A 278 -17.84 28.80 6.43
CA GLN A 278 -18.54 28.53 5.17
C GLN A 278 -19.10 27.11 5.07
N LEU A 279 -18.46 26.15 5.74
CA LEU A 279 -18.92 24.76 5.85
C LEU A 279 -20.04 24.62 6.89
N ALA A 280 -20.16 25.56 7.83
CA ALA A 280 -21.16 25.52 8.88
C ALA A 280 -22.56 25.85 8.34
N ARG A 281 -23.57 25.23 8.94
CA ARG A 281 -24.99 25.51 8.67
C ARG A 281 -25.68 25.96 9.96
N PRO A 282 -26.42 27.06 9.95
CA PRO A 282 -27.21 27.45 11.11
C PRO A 282 -28.35 26.45 11.32
N VAL A 283 -28.49 25.99 12.56
CA VAL A 283 -29.55 25.08 13.00
C VAL A 283 -30.22 25.63 14.24
N GLN A 284 -31.49 25.29 14.46
CA GLN A 284 -32.27 25.70 15.60
C GLN A 284 -32.95 24.51 16.24
N PHE A 285 -33.01 24.50 17.56
CA PHE A 285 -33.69 23.47 18.33
C PHE A 285 -34.62 24.16 19.34
N ALA A 286 -35.86 23.77 19.35
CA ALA A 286 -36.82 24.24 20.38
C ALA A 286 -36.48 23.67 21.76
N GLN A 287 -36.84 24.34 22.80
CA GLN A 287 -36.72 23.84 24.15
C GLN A 287 -37.30 22.42 24.28
N GLY A 288 -36.56 21.52 24.94
CA GLY A 288 -36.91 20.11 25.10
C GLY A 288 -36.57 19.21 23.93
N ALA A 289 -36.14 19.75 22.77
CA ALA A 289 -35.77 18.96 21.63
C ALA A 289 -34.46 18.19 21.87
N THR A 290 -34.35 16.98 21.32
CA THR A 290 -33.10 16.22 21.28
C THR A 290 -32.15 16.84 20.24
N VAL A 291 -30.99 17.28 20.68
CA VAL A 291 -29.93 17.86 19.87
C VAL A 291 -28.99 16.77 19.35
N LEU A 292 -28.57 15.86 20.23
CA LEU A 292 -27.79 14.65 19.89
C LEU A 292 -28.38 13.46 20.63
N GLU A 293 -28.55 12.34 19.92
CA GLU A 293 -29.07 11.09 20.49
C GLU A 293 -27.90 10.15 20.83
N LYS A 294 -27.88 9.63 22.05
CA LYS A 294 -26.85 8.66 22.50
C LYS A 294 -26.96 7.37 21.70
N GLY A 295 -25.81 6.88 21.20
CA GLY A 295 -25.72 5.66 20.39
C GLY A 295 -26.10 5.86 18.92
N ALA A 296 -26.52 7.07 18.53
CA ALA A 296 -26.68 7.41 17.12
C ALA A 296 -25.31 7.73 16.49
N PRO A 297 -25.14 7.47 15.17
CA PRO A 297 -23.93 7.88 14.47
C PRO A 297 -23.64 9.37 14.64
N GLY A 298 -22.38 9.71 14.93
CA GLY A 298 -21.98 11.10 15.15
C GLY A 298 -22.27 11.97 13.93
N SER A 299 -23.17 12.96 14.12
CA SER A 299 -23.70 13.79 13.03
C SER A 299 -22.81 14.98 12.64
N GLY A 300 -21.72 15.20 13.36
CA GLY A 300 -20.79 16.32 13.16
C GLY A 300 -20.60 17.18 14.40
N LEU A 301 -19.97 18.33 14.21
CA LEU A 301 -19.69 19.32 15.24
C LEU A 301 -20.83 20.34 15.30
N LEU A 302 -21.35 20.61 16.51
CA LEU A 302 -22.25 21.73 16.75
C LEU A 302 -21.56 22.74 17.65
N VAL A 303 -21.61 24.02 17.28
CA VAL A 303 -21.13 25.16 18.06
C VAL A 303 -22.33 25.98 18.50
N LEU A 304 -22.53 26.09 19.80
CA LEU A 304 -23.69 26.82 20.39
C LEU A 304 -23.47 28.33 20.22
N LEU A 305 -24.40 29.01 19.59
CA LEU A 305 -24.42 30.47 19.48
C LEU A 305 -25.28 31.11 20.55
N GLU A 306 -26.47 30.54 20.79
CA GLU A 306 -27.45 31.01 21.76
C GLU A 306 -28.15 29.82 22.44
N GLY A 307 -28.66 30.05 23.63
CA GLY A 307 -29.33 29.01 24.41
C GLY A 307 -28.40 28.09 25.18
N THR A 308 -29.00 27.11 25.87
CA THR A 308 -28.29 26.13 26.71
C THR A 308 -28.76 24.72 26.41
N VAL A 309 -27.86 23.76 26.53
CA VAL A 309 -28.16 22.33 26.38
C VAL A 309 -27.73 21.54 27.62
N ASP A 310 -28.49 20.51 27.95
CA ASP A 310 -28.15 19.55 28.99
C ASP A 310 -27.55 18.30 28.36
N VAL A 311 -26.39 17.89 28.87
CA VAL A 311 -25.68 16.64 28.46
C VAL A 311 -26.05 15.58 29.50
N LEU A 312 -26.67 14.49 29.06
CA LEU A 312 -27.23 13.44 29.89
C LEU A 312 -26.50 12.09 29.65
N ALA A 313 -26.39 11.27 30.69
CA ALA A 313 -25.73 9.96 30.61
C ALA A 313 -26.49 8.94 29.74
N GLY A 314 -27.76 9.16 29.42
CA GLY A 314 -28.58 8.27 28.60
C GLY A 314 -29.94 8.90 28.26
N PRO A 315 -30.75 8.19 27.46
CA PRO A 315 -32.12 8.65 27.13
C PRO A 315 -33.11 8.44 28.25
N GLY A 316 -34.18 9.25 28.26
CA GLY A 316 -35.39 9.09 29.11
C GLY A 316 -35.48 9.97 30.33
N PRO A 317 -36.69 10.04 30.90
CA PRO A 317 -36.96 10.81 32.08
C PRO A 317 -36.24 10.21 33.30
N GLY A 318 -35.32 10.98 33.90
CA GLY A 318 -34.47 10.51 35.00
C GLY A 318 -33.03 10.22 34.62
N ALA A 319 -32.63 10.46 33.38
CA ALA A 319 -31.23 10.37 32.97
C ALA A 319 -30.37 11.34 33.81
N ARG A 320 -29.23 10.84 34.29
CA ARG A 320 -28.29 11.64 35.09
C ARG A 320 -27.75 12.79 34.26
N LEU A 321 -27.91 14.01 34.74
CA LEU A 321 -27.30 15.20 34.18
C LEU A 321 -25.78 15.11 34.38
N LEU A 322 -25.01 15.16 33.29
CA LEU A 322 -23.57 15.18 33.32
C LEU A 322 -23.01 16.61 33.29
N ASN A 323 -23.61 17.47 32.47
CA ASN A 323 -23.18 18.86 32.33
C ASN A 323 -24.28 19.70 31.68
N THR A 324 -24.21 21.03 31.85
CA THR A 324 -25.00 22.01 31.11
C THR A 324 -24.04 22.92 30.34
N LEU A 325 -24.26 23.09 29.04
CA LEU A 325 -23.42 23.86 28.16
C LEU A 325 -24.19 25.05 27.59
N GLY A 326 -23.51 26.19 27.46
CA GLY A 326 -24.08 27.45 26.97
C GLY A 326 -23.37 27.96 25.70
N PRO A 327 -23.65 29.21 25.30
CA PRO A 327 -23.07 29.84 24.13
C PRO A 327 -21.53 29.78 24.14
N GLY A 328 -20.95 29.56 22.98
CA GLY A 328 -19.49 29.35 22.79
C GLY A 328 -19.01 27.90 23.01
N ALA A 329 -19.82 27.06 23.63
CA ALA A 329 -19.50 25.66 23.77
C ALA A 329 -19.71 24.90 22.44
N PHE A 330 -18.99 23.78 22.30
CA PHE A 330 -19.18 22.85 21.18
C PHE A 330 -19.47 21.44 21.70
N ILE A 331 -20.19 20.67 20.87
CA ILE A 331 -20.60 19.29 21.17
C ILE A 331 -20.48 18.45 19.90
N GLY A 332 -20.32 17.12 20.07
CA GLY A 332 -20.14 16.18 18.97
C GLY A 332 -18.67 15.84 18.68
N GLU A 333 -17.73 16.53 19.33
CA GLU A 333 -16.28 16.33 19.17
C GLU A 333 -15.82 14.90 19.51
N VAL A 334 -16.44 14.26 20.51
CA VAL A 334 -16.07 12.91 20.95
C VAL A 334 -16.27 11.89 19.83
N SER A 335 -17.42 11.96 19.16
CA SER A 335 -17.71 11.06 18.03
C SER A 335 -16.83 11.34 16.81
N LEU A 336 -16.35 12.57 16.66
CA LEU A 336 -15.42 12.94 15.57
C LEU A 336 -14.00 12.42 15.82
N ILE A 337 -13.53 12.49 17.09
CA ILE A 337 -12.17 12.05 17.47
C ILE A 337 -12.07 10.53 17.52
N LEU A 338 -13.07 9.87 18.12
CA LEU A 338 -13.07 8.42 18.36
C LEU A 338 -13.64 7.62 17.18
N ASP A 339 -14.09 8.31 16.14
CA ASP A 339 -14.73 7.70 14.96
C ASP A 339 -15.86 6.74 15.33
N GLY A 340 -16.74 7.17 16.25
CA GLY A 340 -17.76 6.33 16.85
C GLY A 340 -19.12 7.02 16.98
N ASP A 341 -20.00 6.33 17.68
CA ASP A 341 -21.35 6.81 18.01
C ASP A 341 -21.31 7.93 19.05
N THR A 342 -22.39 8.70 19.10
CA THR A 342 -22.58 9.76 20.09
C THR A 342 -22.57 9.17 21.50
N SER A 343 -21.67 9.65 22.34
CA SER A 343 -21.40 9.08 23.67
C SER A 343 -22.44 9.47 24.74
N ALA A 344 -23.16 10.57 24.53
CA ALA A 344 -24.12 11.12 25.48
C ALA A 344 -25.38 11.64 24.78
N GLN A 345 -26.50 11.63 25.48
CA GLN A 345 -27.72 12.30 25.05
C GLN A 345 -27.56 13.81 25.28
N VAL A 346 -27.95 14.65 24.32
CA VAL A 346 -27.97 16.11 24.50
C VAL A 346 -29.36 16.64 24.16
N CYS A 347 -29.94 17.39 25.11
CA CYS A 347 -31.26 17.99 24.97
C CYS A 347 -31.20 19.51 25.12
N ALA A 348 -31.98 20.23 24.34
CA ALA A 348 -32.11 21.67 24.43
C ALA A 348 -32.82 22.05 25.71
N ARG A 349 -32.14 22.74 26.63
CA ARG A 349 -32.75 23.26 27.89
C ARG A 349 -33.55 24.53 27.66
N THR A 350 -33.13 25.35 26.71
CA THR A 350 -33.83 26.54 26.20
C THR A 350 -33.91 26.41 24.68
N ASP A 351 -34.52 27.38 23.99
CA ASP A 351 -34.37 27.48 22.55
C ASP A 351 -32.88 27.68 22.22
N VAL A 352 -32.36 26.89 21.28
CA VAL A 352 -30.94 26.86 20.92
C VAL A 352 -30.77 27.26 19.49
N ARG A 353 -29.81 28.16 19.23
CA ARG A 353 -29.23 28.42 17.90
C ARG A 353 -27.79 27.92 17.89
N ALA A 354 -27.42 27.15 16.88
CA ALA A 354 -26.08 26.59 16.75
C ALA A 354 -25.61 26.62 15.28
N LEU A 355 -24.31 26.53 15.11
CA LEU A 355 -23.67 26.21 13.83
C LEU A 355 -23.35 24.73 13.79
N ARG A 356 -23.78 24.05 12.74
CA ARG A 356 -23.49 22.65 12.49
C ARG A 356 -22.52 22.50 11.34
N VAL A 357 -21.39 21.86 11.59
CA VAL A 357 -20.47 21.37 10.55
C VAL A 357 -20.64 19.86 10.47
N THR A 358 -20.99 19.34 9.30
CA THR A 358 -21.17 17.89 9.16
C THR A 358 -19.85 17.16 9.43
N ARG A 359 -19.90 15.88 9.77
CA ARG A 359 -18.71 15.06 10.00
C ARG A 359 -17.78 15.08 8.76
N VAL A 360 -18.36 14.94 7.58
CA VAL A 360 -17.62 14.90 6.30
C VAL A 360 -16.93 16.23 6.03
N ASP A 361 -17.68 17.33 6.13
CA ASP A 361 -17.11 18.67 5.89
C ASP A 361 -16.02 19.00 6.91
N PHE A 362 -16.22 18.63 8.17
CA PHE A 362 -15.23 18.86 9.22
C PHE A 362 -13.97 18.04 9.04
N GLN A 363 -14.10 16.78 8.67
CA GLN A 363 -12.95 15.92 8.39
C GLN A 363 -12.17 16.43 7.18
N HIS A 364 -12.87 16.74 6.09
CA HIS A 364 -12.25 17.35 4.91
C HIS A 364 -11.53 18.66 5.23
N TYR A 365 -12.12 19.49 6.09
CA TYR A 365 -11.47 20.71 6.57
C TYR A 365 -10.16 20.39 7.32
N LEU A 366 -10.16 19.42 8.24
CA LEU A 366 -8.96 19.03 8.98
C LEU A 366 -7.85 18.50 8.05
N ASP A 367 -8.23 17.73 7.03
CA ASP A 367 -7.29 17.13 6.06
C ASP A 367 -6.66 18.17 5.14
N THR A 368 -7.37 19.27 4.87
CA THR A 368 -6.90 20.35 3.96
C THR A 368 -6.24 21.53 4.69
N HIS A 369 -6.41 21.64 6.02
CA HIS A 369 -5.92 22.74 6.85
C HIS A 369 -5.08 22.23 8.02
N GLU A 370 -3.92 21.64 7.75
CA GLU A 370 -3.08 20.94 8.74
C GLU A 370 -2.78 21.80 9.99
N ALA A 371 -2.43 23.07 9.82
CA ALA A 371 -2.13 23.96 10.94
C ALA A 371 -3.36 24.28 11.80
N ALA A 372 -4.54 24.41 11.20
CA ALA A 372 -5.81 24.58 11.89
C ALA A 372 -6.25 23.30 12.59
N ALA A 373 -6.05 22.13 11.94
CA ALA A 373 -6.36 20.83 12.49
C ALA A 373 -5.63 20.57 13.82
N LEU A 374 -4.32 20.86 13.87
CA LEU A 374 -3.52 20.70 15.08
C LEU A 374 -4.05 21.57 16.25
N ARG A 375 -4.44 22.81 15.96
CA ARG A 375 -5.02 23.73 16.97
C ARG A 375 -6.37 23.24 17.48
N ILE A 376 -7.23 22.82 16.57
CA ILE A 376 -8.56 22.28 16.91
C ILE A 376 -8.44 21.01 17.76
N LEU A 377 -7.58 20.07 17.36
CA LEU A 377 -7.37 18.82 18.11
C LEU A 377 -6.80 19.08 19.49
N ARG A 378 -5.89 20.04 19.62
CA ARG A 378 -5.38 20.48 20.93
C ARG A 378 -6.50 21.04 21.81
N LEU A 379 -7.33 21.93 21.27
CA LEU A 379 -8.46 22.49 21.98
C LEU A 379 -9.45 21.40 22.43
N PHE A 380 -9.74 20.44 21.56
CA PHE A 380 -10.61 19.31 21.90
C PHE A 380 -10.04 18.49 23.06
N THR A 381 -8.74 18.20 23.01
CA THR A 381 -8.05 17.46 24.08
C THR A 381 -8.10 18.20 25.40
N GLU A 382 -7.87 19.50 25.41
CA GLU A 382 -7.94 20.35 26.62
C GLU A 382 -9.37 20.34 27.20
N LYS A 383 -10.39 20.52 26.35
CA LYS A 383 -11.80 20.53 26.79
C LYS A 383 -12.27 19.16 27.27
N LEU A 384 -11.83 18.08 26.65
CA LEU A 384 -12.14 16.72 27.15
C LEU A 384 -11.49 16.47 28.52
N ALA A 385 -10.23 16.89 28.72
CA ALA A 385 -9.56 16.77 30.00
C ALA A 385 -10.24 17.58 31.09
N GLU A 386 -10.75 18.81 30.82
CA GLU A 386 -11.53 19.59 31.72
C GLU A 386 -12.85 18.88 32.13
N ARG A 387 -13.57 18.31 31.14
CA ARG A 387 -14.82 17.57 31.38
C ARG A 387 -14.59 16.30 32.23
N VAL A 388 -13.52 15.54 31.95
CA VAL A 388 -13.18 14.37 32.78
C VAL A 388 -12.86 14.75 34.20
N ARG A 389 -12.09 15.82 34.42
CA ARG A 389 -11.82 16.32 35.81
C ARG A 389 -13.09 16.72 36.53
N ALA A 390 -14.00 17.41 35.84
CA ALA A 390 -15.29 17.84 36.45
C ALA A 390 -16.22 16.65 36.81
N LEU A 391 -16.08 15.51 36.11
CA LEU A 391 -16.84 14.29 36.42
C LEU A 391 -16.21 13.46 37.55
N SER A 392 -14.94 13.71 37.89
CA SER A 392 -14.16 12.98 38.90
C SER A 392 -14.11 13.74 40.23
N ALA A 393 -14.58 14.99 40.26
CA ALA A 393 -14.73 15.84 41.45
C ALA A 393 -16.18 15.79 42.00
#